data_b11785e17ea1f7e20ca8ea18f570a548
#
_entry.id   b11785e17ea1f7e20ca8ea18f570a548
#
_cell.length_a   1.000
_cell.length_b   1.000
_cell.length_c   1.000
_cell.angle_alpha   90.00
_cell.angle_beta   90.00
_cell.angle_gamma   90.00
#
_symmetry.space_group_name_H-M   'P 1'
#
loop_
_entity.id
_entity.type
_entity.pdbx_description
1 polymer ?
#
loop_
_entity_poly.entity_id
_entity_poly.type
_entity_poly.pdbx_seq_one_letter_code
_entity_poly.pdbx_strand_id
1 'polypeptide(L)'
;MHMSVISTLIAATITLISSTVSAQGLTKVKAGHLVALDMAPLFIAKESGCFTQHGLDVETVFFANPGDNNAALAGGAIDFSTNPFTLPFFAANSGVPIRVVSAAGGWGIIEVVAQGKLGLKSMEDLKLYIAAGKPKLKIATLQGDTLELILTREFSRLGIDSKSVELVYFNDLLAMVEAFRSAKVDLLSHIKPYTTEMVASKGATVLTTNAKVWSTTAPNTVVSVLEKTLQTRPAVVESYLKGLVCAAVIINKTPDKAVAMLVKGTYFKVSPEVLTAAFRSAPKSVSFVPDLGSIQSVVDELAKLGYIKGKVTAKDLFRLDTMQKLESAAK
;
A
#
# COMPACT_ATOMS: atom_id res chain seq x y z
N MET A 1 -40.18 -4.19 -87.53
CA MET A 1 -39.20 -4.97 -86.75
C MET A 1 -38.68 -4.05 -85.59
N HIS A 2 -39.37 -4.04 -84.42
CA HIS A 2 -39.01 -3.20 -83.23
C HIS A 2 -38.50 -4.15 -82.17
N MET A 3 -37.21 -4.00 -81.84
CA MET A 3 -36.61 -4.65 -80.69
C MET A 3 -36.67 -3.72 -79.48
N SER A 4 -37.43 -4.19 -78.49
CA SER A 4 -37.57 -3.51 -77.17
C SER A 4 -36.48 -4.08 -76.28
N VAL A 5 -35.61 -3.18 -75.76
CA VAL A 5 -34.57 -3.50 -74.78
C VAL A 5 -35.16 -3.21 -73.40
N ILE A 6 -35.33 -4.26 -72.60
CA ILE A 6 -35.74 -4.14 -71.19
C ILE A 6 -34.45 -4.00 -70.32
N SER A 7 -34.25 -2.81 -69.73
CA SER A 7 -33.16 -2.58 -68.76
C SER A 7 -33.64 -2.93 -67.34
N THR A 8 -33.09 -3.98 -66.77
CA THR A 8 -33.34 -4.40 -65.39
C THR A 8 -32.44 -3.60 -64.42
N LEU A 9 -32.99 -2.71 -63.62
CA LEU A 9 -32.31 -2.04 -62.52
C LEU A 9 -32.26 -2.97 -61.30
N ILE A 10 -31.06 -3.41 -60.94
CA ILE A 10 -30.82 -4.10 -59.67
C ILE A 10 -30.54 -3.03 -58.60
N ALA A 11 -31.50 -2.79 -57.70
CA ALA A 11 -31.29 -1.95 -56.53
C ALA A 11 -30.53 -2.77 -55.46
N ALA A 12 -29.26 -2.44 -55.23
CA ALA A 12 -28.49 -3.01 -54.13
C ALA A 12 -28.85 -2.28 -52.82
N THR A 13 -29.60 -2.93 -51.96
CA THR A 13 -29.90 -2.41 -50.61
C THR A 13 -28.69 -2.64 -49.70
N ILE A 14 -27.89 -1.58 -49.41
CA ILE A 14 -26.81 -1.60 -48.42
C ILE A 14 -27.48 -1.46 -47.03
N THR A 15 -27.54 -2.57 -46.31
CA THR A 15 -27.95 -2.60 -44.91
C THR A 15 -26.79 -2.10 -44.03
N LEU A 16 -26.81 -0.85 -43.62
CA LEU A 16 -25.92 -0.34 -42.58
C LEU A 16 -26.24 -1.03 -41.27
N ILE A 17 -25.42 -1.99 -40.85
CA ILE A 17 -25.42 -2.54 -39.51
C ILE A 17 -24.76 -1.49 -38.61
N SER A 18 -25.57 -0.62 -38.02
CA SER A 18 -25.16 0.28 -36.95
C SER A 18 -24.86 -0.58 -35.73
N SER A 19 -23.57 -0.89 -35.53
CA SER A 19 -23.08 -1.46 -34.26
C SER A 19 -23.32 -0.43 -33.18
N THR A 20 -24.40 -0.56 -32.43
CA THR A 20 -24.62 0.19 -31.21
C THR A 20 -23.54 -0.25 -30.22
N VAL A 21 -22.44 0.49 -30.15
CA VAL A 21 -21.52 0.40 -29.03
C VAL A 21 -22.31 0.84 -27.81
N SER A 22 -22.85 -0.13 -27.08
CA SER A 22 -23.47 0.11 -25.78
C SER A 22 -22.37 0.75 -24.93
N ALA A 23 -22.53 2.02 -24.58
CA ALA A 23 -21.69 2.68 -23.59
C ALA A 23 -21.99 1.98 -22.26
N GLN A 24 -21.29 0.87 -22.00
CA GLN A 24 -21.33 0.23 -20.69
C GLN A 24 -20.83 1.26 -19.69
N GLY A 25 -21.74 1.70 -18.81
CA GLY A 25 -21.38 2.61 -17.72
C GLY A 25 -20.25 2.02 -16.87
N LEU A 26 -19.42 2.90 -16.26
CA LEU A 26 -18.31 2.47 -15.43
C LEU A 26 -18.80 1.57 -14.29
N THR A 27 -18.07 0.50 -14.03
CA THR A 27 -18.35 -0.37 -12.86
C THR A 27 -17.87 0.33 -11.61
N LYS A 28 -18.80 0.60 -10.68
CA LYS A 28 -18.47 1.21 -9.39
C LYS A 28 -17.82 0.19 -8.48
N VAL A 29 -16.71 0.58 -7.84
CA VAL A 29 -15.98 -0.19 -6.82
C VAL A 29 -15.48 0.71 -5.71
N LYS A 30 -15.36 0.16 -4.50
CA LYS A 30 -14.83 0.87 -3.33
C LYS A 30 -13.47 0.31 -2.95
N ALA A 31 -12.48 1.19 -2.82
CA ALA A 31 -11.12 0.85 -2.42
C ALA A 31 -10.77 1.50 -1.08
N GLY A 32 -10.65 0.68 -0.04
CA GLY A 32 -10.17 1.10 1.27
C GLY A 32 -8.68 1.39 1.28
N HIS A 33 -8.28 2.47 1.96
CA HIS A 33 -6.88 2.88 2.05
C HIS A 33 -6.56 3.55 3.39
N LEU A 34 -5.28 3.61 3.70
CA LEU A 34 -4.68 4.38 4.78
C LEU A 34 -3.96 5.62 4.19
N VAL A 35 -2.99 6.15 4.93
CA VAL A 35 -2.19 7.34 4.54
C VAL A 35 -0.72 7.01 4.25
N ALA A 36 -0.45 5.83 3.70
CA ALA A 36 0.90 5.36 3.42
C ALA A 36 1.35 5.77 2.01
N LEU A 37 2.59 6.24 1.86
CA LEU A 37 3.11 6.75 0.58
C LEU A 37 3.19 5.66 -0.50
N ASP A 38 3.40 4.41 -0.14
CA ASP A 38 3.39 3.28 -1.08
C ASP A 38 1.99 2.94 -1.65
N MET A 39 0.94 3.60 -1.16
CA MET A 39 -0.40 3.60 -1.77
C MET A 39 -0.55 4.64 -2.90
N ALA A 40 0.50 5.39 -3.23
CA ALA A 40 0.48 6.40 -4.29
C ALA A 40 -0.06 5.88 -5.64
N PRO A 41 0.21 4.63 -6.10
CA PRO A 41 -0.38 4.12 -7.32
C PRO A 41 -1.92 4.13 -7.33
N LEU A 42 -2.57 3.82 -6.20
CA LEU A 42 -4.03 3.90 -6.07
C LEU A 42 -4.54 5.33 -6.33
N PHE A 43 -3.94 6.31 -5.67
CA PHE A 43 -4.35 7.70 -5.76
C PHE A 43 -4.07 8.28 -7.15
N ILE A 44 -2.89 7.99 -7.71
CA ILE A 44 -2.52 8.42 -9.05
C ILE A 44 -3.42 7.76 -10.10
N ALA A 45 -3.75 6.47 -9.97
CA ALA A 45 -4.68 5.79 -10.87
C ALA A 45 -6.06 6.47 -10.89
N LYS A 46 -6.54 6.93 -9.74
CA LYS A 46 -7.79 7.68 -9.63
C LYS A 46 -7.67 9.06 -10.28
N GLU A 47 -6.68 9.86 -9.88
CA GLU A 47 -6.52 11.26 -10.34
C GLU A 47 -6.18 11.35 -11.84
N SER A 48 -5.46 10.39 -12.40
CA SER A 48 -5.09 10.34 -13.81
C SER A 48 -6.18 9.79 -14.74
N GLY A 49 -7.24 9.18 -14.18
CA GLY A 49 -8.25 8.47 -14.96
C GLY A 49 -7.83 7.08 -15.42
N CYS A 50 -6.73 6.51 -14.91
CA CYS A 50 -6.29 5.15 -15.25
C CYS A 50 -7.38 4.11 -14.94
N PHE A 51 -8.11 4.24 -13.83
CA PHE A 51 -9.22 3.33 -13.53
C PHE A 51 -10.36 3.48 -14.52
N THR A 52 -10.72 4.72 -14.88
CA THR A 52 -11.78 5.02 -15.86
C THR A 52 -11.43 4.45 -17.24
N GLN A 53 -10.18 4.52 -17.68
CA GLN A 53 -9.69 3.91 -18.92
C GLN A 53 -9.89 2.39 -18.96
N HIS A 54 -9.94 1.76 -17.77
CA HIS A 54 -10.18 0.33 -17.62
C HIS A 54 -11.60 -0.01 -17.16
N GLY A 55 -12.56 0.91 -17.35
CA GLY A 55 -13.98 0.66 -17.11
C GLY A 55 -14.43 0.73 -15.66
N LEU A 56 -13.62 1.31 -14.75
CA LEU A 56 -13.92 1.42 -13.32
C LEU A 56 -14.16 2.88 -12.89
N ASP A 57 -15.19 3.05 -12.03
CA ASP A 57 -15.37 4.23 -11.19
C ASP A 57 -14.98 3.84 -9.75
N VAL A 58 -13.78 4.28 -9.32
CA VAL A 58 -13.22 3.88 -8.03
C VAL A 58 -13.45 4.97 -6.98
N GLU A 59 -14.29 4.65 -6.00
CA GLU A 59 -14.43 5.42 -4.77
C GLU A 59 -13.32 5.00 -3.78
N THR A 60 -12.49 5.96 -3.35
CA THR A 60 -11.48 5.71 -2.30
C THR A 60 -12.09 5.98 -0.93
N VAL A 61 -11.97 5.03 0.01
CA VAL A 61 -12.51 5.09 1.37
C VAL A 61 -11.35 5.11 2.36
N PHE A 62 -11.19 6.23 3.07
CA PHE A 62 -10.12 6.40 4.06
C PHE A 62 -10.46 5.69 5.38
N PHE A 63 -9.47 5.00 5.94
CA PHE A 63 -9.49 4.43 7.27
C PHE A 63 -8.27 4.93 8.06
N ALA A 64 -8.48 5.42 9.28
CA ALA A 64 -7.39 5.82 10.18
C ALA A 64 -6.72 4.59 10.84
N ASN A 65 -7.48 3.51 10.98
CA ASN A 65 -7.07 2.25 11.60
C ASN A 65 -6.98 1.13 10.55
N PRO A 66 -5.83 0.43 10.43
CA PRO A 66 -5.68 -0.70 9.52
C PRO A 66 -6.68 -1.85 9.78
N GLY A 67 -7.04 -2.08 11.05
CA GLY A 67 -8.01 -3.10 11.45
C GLY A 67 -9.41 -2.83 10.89
N ASP A 68 -9.86 -1.58 10.92
CA ASP A 68 -11.16 -1.17 10.39
C ASP A 68 -11.24 -1.35 8.86
N ASN A 69 -10.14 -1.02 8.14
CA ASN A 69 -10.04 -1.29 6.70
C ASN A 69 -10.16 -2.80 6.41
N ASN A 70 -9.50 -3.62 7.21
CA ASN A 70 -9.56 -5.08 7.08
C ASN A 70 -10.98 -5.63 7.38
N ALA A 71 -11.64 -5.11 8.42
CA ALA A 71 -13.01 -5.46 8.78
C ALA A 71 -14.02 -5.02 7.71
N ALA A 72 -13.84 -3.84 7.10
CA ALA A 72 -14.68 -3.34 6.02
C ALA A 72 -14.62 -4.25 4.78
N LEU A 73 -13.42 -4.77 4.43
CA LEU A 73 -13.27 -5.76 3.37
C LEU A 73 -13.97 -7.08 3.74
N ALA A 74 -13.73 -7.59 4.94
CA ALA A 74 -14.34 -8.84 5.42
C ALA A 74 -15.88 -8.78 5.43
N GLY A 75 -16.45 -7.62 5.79
CA GLY A 75 -17.88 -7.35 5.78
C GLY A 75 -18.45 -6.99 4.41
N GLY A 76 -17.64 -6.87 3.37
CA GLY A 76 -18.07 -6.50 2.01
C GLY A 76 -18.49 -5.03 1.85
N ALA A 77 -18.12 -4.15 2.78
CA ALA A 77 -18.36 -2.71 2.67
C ALA A 77 -17.45 -2.02 1.64
N ILE A 78 -16.31 -2.63 1.34
CA ILE A 78 -15.36 -2.25 0.29
C ILE A 78 -15.04 -3.48 -0.57
N ASP A 79 -14.66 -3.26 -1.84
CA ASP A 79 -14.30 -4.32 -2.80
C ASP A 79 -12.80 -4.66 -2.73
N PHE A 80 -11.97 -3.65 -2.52
CA PHE A 80 -10.50 -3.73 -2.43
C PHE A 80 -10.03 -3.10 -1.13
N SER A 81 -9.07 -3.73 -0.45
CA SER A 81 -8.40 -3.16 0.72
C SER A 81 -6.93 -2.98 0.42
N THR A 82 -6.40 -1.77 0.57
CA THR A 82 -4.97 -1.51 0.58
C THR A 82 -4.52 -1.31 2.01
N ASN A 83 -3.69 -2.24 2.52
CA ASN A 83 -3.41 -2.38 3.95
C ASN A 83 -1.98 -2.92 4.17
N PRO A 84 -1.36 -2.73 5.35
CA PRO A 84 -0.12 -3.43 5.70
C PRO A 84 -0.23 -4.92 5.43
N PHE A 85 0.84 -5.51 4.89
CA PHE A 85 0.78 -6.90 4.42
C PHE A 85 0.53 -7.93 5.54
N THR A 86 0.71 -7.56 6.80
CA THR A 86 0.39 -8.41 7.96
C THR A 86 -1.12 -8.60 8.16
N LEU A 87 -1.94 -7.59 7.83
CA LEU A 87 -3.38 -7.59 8.11
C LEU A 87 -4.16 -8.70 7.38
N PRO A 88 -3.91 -9.02 6.10
CA PRO A 88 -4.50 -10.17 5.44
C PRO A 88 -4.22 -11.51 6.13
N PHE A 89 -3.05 -11.67 6.78
CA PHE A 89 -2.73 -12.88 7.54
C PHE A 89 -3.58 -13.00 8.80
N PHE A 90 -3.84 -11.88 9.50
CA PHE A 90 -4.77 -11.88 10.64
C PHE A 90 -6.19 -12.25 10.21
N ALA A 91 -6.68 -11.68 9.11
CA ALA A 91 -7.98 -12.00 8.57
C ALA A 91 -8.10 -13.48 8.19
N ALA A 92 -7.12 -14.00 7.45
CA ALA A 92 -7.08 -15.41 7.07
C ALA A 92 -6.98 -16.35 8.28
N ASN A 93 -6.17 -16.00 9.28
CA ASN A 93 -6.06 -16.76 10.55
C ASN A 93 -7.39 -16.77 11.32
N SER A 94 -8.23 -15.75 11.14
CA SER A 94 -9.58 -15.65 11.72
C SER A 94 -10.66 -16.28 10.83
N GLY A 95 -10.27 -16.98 9.75
CA GLY A 95 -11.19 -17.68 8.85
C GLY A 95 -11.82 -16.80 7.75
N VAL A 96 -11.38 -15.55 7.59
CA VAL A 96 -11.86 -14.70 6.48
C VAL A 96 -11.22 -15.17 5.17
N PRO A 97 -12.01 -15.45 4.10
CA PRO A 97 -11.50 -15.93 2.83
C PRO A 97 -10.92 -14.76 2.00
N ILE A 98 -9.84 -14.16 2.50
CA ILE A 98 -9.14 -13.03 1.87
C ILE A 98 -8.02 -13.54 0.95
N ARG A 99 -7.73 -12.79 -0.13
CA ARG A 99 -6.60 -13.03 -1.03
C ARG A 99 -5.89 -11.73 -1.34
N VAL A 100 -4.56 -11.78 -1.38
CA VAL A 100 -3.71 -10.68 -1.80
C VAL A 100 -3.43 -10.81 -3.29
N VAL A 101 -3.72 -9.76 -4.06
CA VAL A 101 -3.63 -9.77 -5.53
C VAL A 101 -2.45 -8.95 -6.06
N SER A 102 -1.86 -8.09 -5.22
CA SER A 102 -0.65 -7.33 -5.55
C SER A 102 -0.04 -6.67 -4.32
N ALA A 103 1.23 -6.22 -4.40
CA ALA A 103 1.69 -5.12 -3.55
C ALA A 103 0.98 -3.82 -3.98
N ALA A 104 0.94 -2.81 -3.08
CA ALA A 104 0.29 -1.54 -3.41
C ALA A 104 1.20 -0.62 -4.23
N GLY A 105 2.51 -0.62 -3.94
CA GLY A 105 3.51 0.18 -4.66
C GLY A 105 4.91 -0.39 -4.56
N GLY A 106 5.11 -1.39 -3.72
CA GLY A 106 6.40 -2.08 -3.57
C GLY A 106 7.51 -1.24 -2.93
N TRP A 107 7.18 -0.12 -2.30
CA TRP A 107 8.17 0.76 -1.68
C TRP A 107 8.39 0.43 -0.21
N GLY A 108 9.66 0.41 0.20
CA GLY A 108 10.03 0.41 1.60
C GLY A 108 9.93 1.83 2.17
N ILE A 109 8.88 2.11 2.91
CA ILE A 109 8.56 3.46 3.43
C ILE A 109 8.51 3.54 4.95
N ILE A 110 8.75 2.44 5.66
CA ILE A 110 8.76 2.41 7.12
C ILE A 110 10.10 2.91 7.63
N GLU A 111 10.07 3.81 8.59
CA GLU A 111 11.24 4.37 9.26
C GLU A 111 11.00 4.42 10.76
N VAL A 112 12.04 4.15 11.54
CA VAL A 112 12.07 4.45 12.97
C VAL A 112 12.80 5.76 13.14
N VAL A 113 12.11 6.78 13.68
CA VAL A 113 12.68 8.10 13.92
C VAL A 113 12.76 8.41 15.41
N ALA A 114 13.77 9.13 15.83
CA ALA A 114 13.97 9.59 17.21
C ALA A 114 13.87 11.12 17.29
N GLN A 115 13.39 11.64 18.42
CA GLN A 115 13.45 13.08 18.73
C GLN A 115 14.90 13.57 18.64
N GLY A 116 15.16 14.67 17.91
CA GLY A 116 16.51 15.19 17.68
C GLY A 116 17.28 15.52 18.96
N LYS A 117 16.56 15.94 20.02
CA LYS A 117 17.15 16.22 21.36
C LYS A 117 17.85 15.02 22.00
N LEU A 118 17.56 13.78 21.56
CA LEU A 118 18.18 12.57 22.09
C LEU A 118 19.57 12.32 21.53
N GLY A 119 19.92 12.94 20.39
CA GLY A 119 21.23 12.77 19.74
C GLY A 119 21.49 11.37 19.17
N LEU A 120 20.46 10.51 19.11
CA LEU A 120 20.56 9.17 18.52
C LEU A 120 20.64 9.26 17.00
N LYS A 121 21.52 8.50 16.37
CA LYS A 121 21.72 8.47 14.90
C LYS A 121 21.47 7.08 14.30
N SER A 122 21.36 6.04 15.13
CA SER A 122 21.18 4.65 14.72
C SER A 122 20.50 3.83 15.81
N MET A 123 20.11 2.60 15.49
CA MET A 123 19.60 1.66 16.49
C MET A 123 20.72 1.18 17.42
N GLU A 124 21.95 1.18 16.97
CA GLU A 124 23.16 0.94 17.81
C GLU A 124 23.31 2.00 18.89
N ASP A 125 23.06 3.28 18.57
CA ASP A 125 23.06 4.36 19.58
C ASP A 125 21.96 4.17 20.61
N LEU A 126 20.78 3.67 20.21
CA LEU A 126 19.71 3.30 21.12
C LEU A 126 20.16 2.20 22.10
N LYS A 127 20.87 1.17 21.61
CA LYS A 127 21.46 0.13 22.46
C LYS A 127 22.43 0.73 23.47
N LEU A 128 23.32 1.61 23.05
CA LEU A 128 24.26 2.29 23.94
C LEU A 128 23.57 3.18 24.95
N TYR A 129 22.51 3.89 24.55
CA TYR A 129 21.68 4.70 25.43
C TYR A 129 21.07 3.86 26.56
N ILE A 130 20.53 2.68 26.21
CA ILE A 130 19.94 1.73 27.18
C ILE A 130 21.03 1.16 28.10
N ALA A 131 22.16 0.74 27.55
CA ALA A 131 23.27 0.18 28.30
C ALA A 131 23.88 1.18 29.31
N ALA A 132 23.78 2.48 29.05
CA ALA A 132 24.20 3.54 29.94
C ALA A 132 23.23 3.78 31.11
N GLY A 133 22.18 2.96 31.25
CA GLY A 133 21.21 3.07 32.34
C GLY A 133 20.34 4.33 32.31
N LYS A 134 20.19 4.96 31.14
CA LYS A 134 19.37 6.15 30.96
C LYS A 134 17.85 5.82 31.09
N PRO A 135 16.98 6.82 31.31
CA PRO A 135 15.53 6.58 31.42
C PRO A 135 14.95 5.86 30.22
N LYS A 136 13.97 4.99 30.46
CA LYS A 136 13.29 4.27 29.39
C LYS A 136 12.67 5.23 28.38
N LEU A 137 12.93 5.00 27.10
CA LEU A 137 12.35 5.76 26.01
C LEU A 137 11.00 5.17 25.61
N LYS A 138 10.05 6.06 25.31
CA LYS A 138 8.72 5.72 24.78
C LYS A 138 8.75 5.64 23.27
N ILE A 139 8.33 4.51 22.73
CA ILE A 139 8.32 4.26 21.27
C ILE A 139 6.88 4.04 20.83
N ALA A 140 6.34 4.94 20.01
CA ALA A 140 5.02 4.78 19.41
C ALA A 140 5.07 3.75 18.28
N THR A 141 4.10 2.83 18.28
CA THR A 141 3.92 1.79 17.25
C THR A 141 2.48 1.28 17.19
N LEU A 142 2.17 0.42 16.22
CA LEU A 142 0.91 -0.33 16.12
C LEU A 142 1.17 -1.81 16.43
N GLN A 143 0.36 -2.39 17.31
CA GLN A 143 0.53 -3.79 17.74
C GLN A 143 0.28 -4.78 16.60
N GLY A 144 1.18 -5.73 16.40
CA GLY A 144 1.09 -6.75 15.34
C GLY A 144 1.28 -6.23 13.92
N ASP A 145 1.53 -4.94 13.75
CA ASP A 145 1.75 -4.30 12.46
C ASP A 145 3.22 -4.34 12.04
N THR A 146 3.48 -4.07 10.77
CA THR A 146 4.85 -3.91 10.23
C THR A 146 5.67 -2.88 11.00
N LEU A 147 5.01 -1.89 11.61
CA LEU A 147 5.64 -0.85 12.43
C LEU A 147 6.22 -1.39 13.76
N GLU A 148 5.60 -2.39 14.35
CA GLU A 148 6.15 -3.08 15.52
C GLU A 148 7.23 -4.07 15.11
N LEU A 149 7.01 -4.80 14.03
CA LEU A 149 7.92 -5.87 13.61
C LEU A 149 9.30 -5.36 13.21
N ILE A 150 9.42 -4.15 12.66
CA ILE A 150 10.72 -3.53 12.40
C ILE A 150 11.50 -3.31 13.70
N LEU A 151 10.82 -2.87 14.78
CA LEU A 151 11.42 -2.71 16.10
C LEU A 151 11.85 -4.05 16.69
N THR A 152 10.97 -5.03 16.64
CA THR A 152 11.24 -6.39 17.16
C THR A 152 12.46 -7.02 16.51
N ARG A 153 12.58 -6.90 15.18
CA ARG A 153 13.77 -7.38 14.45
C ARG A 153 15.05 -6.65 14.82
N GLU A 154 15.01 -5.33 14.89
CA GLU A 154 16.17 -4.54 15.29
C GLU A 154 16.58 -4.86 16.74
N PHE A 155 15.60 -5.02 17.64
CA PHE A 155 15.88 -5.42 19.03
C PHE A 155 16.53 -6.80 19.09
N SER A 156 15.99 -7.77 18.36
CA SER A 156 16.58 -9.12 18.26
C SER A 156 17.99 -9.09 17.69
N ARG A 157 18.20 -8.37 16.60
CA ARG A 157 19.53 -8.23 15.94
C ARG A 157 20.58 -7.63 16.87
N LEU A 158 20.17 -6.66 17.68
CA LEU A 158 21.08 -5.94 18.58
C LEU A 158 21.15 -6.55 19.99
N GLY A 159 20.33 -7.53 20.32
CA GLY A 159 20.22 -8.06 21.67
C GLY A 159 19.65 -7.06 22.67
N ILE A 160 18.73 -6.22 22.24
CA ILE A 160 17.98 -5.28 23.10
C ILE A 160 16.79 -6.04 23.69
N ASP A 161 16.71 -6.06 25.03
CA ASP A 161 15.49 -6.53 25.69
C ASP A 161 14.36 -5.50 25.48
N SER A 162 13.23 -5.93 24.93
CA SER A 162 12.06 -5.06 24.71
C SER A 162 11.54 -4.39 25.99
N LYS A 163 11.79 -4.99 27.16
CA LYS A 163 11.47 -4.41 28.48
C LYS A 163 12.33 -3.18 28.83
N SER A 164 13.44 -2.94 28.10
CA SER A 164 14.30 -1.78 28.28
C SER A 164 13.73 -0.49 27.74
N VAL A 165 12.66 -0.57 26.95
CA VAL A 165 11.90 0.54 26.38
C VAL A 165 10.42 0.44 26.77
N GLU A 166 9.64 1.47 26.53
CA GLU A 166 8.20 1.47 26.69
C GLU A 166 7.55 1.53 25.30
N LEU A 167 6.99 0.41 24.81
CA LEU A 167 6.20 0.42 23.61
C LEU A 167 4.82 1.00 23.89
N VAL A 168 4.50 2.11 23.24
CA VAL A 168 3.19 2.78 23.35
C VAL A 168 2.38 2.41 22.12
N TYR A 169 1.39 1.57 22.32
CA TYR A 169 0.54 1.08 21.24
C TYR A 169 -0.59 2.04 20.94
N PHE A 170 -0.74 2.36 19.67
CA PHE A 170 -1.82 3.15 19.10
C PHE A 170 -2.68 2.26 18.21
N ASN A 171 -3.86 2.77 17.85
CA ASN A 171 -4.74 2.19 16.83
C ASN A 171 -5.06 3.18 15.70
N ASP A 172 -4.44 4.35 15.71
CA ASP A 172 -4.61 5.42 14.73
C ASP A 172 -3.24 5.97 14.32
N LEU A 173 -2.94 5.92 13.03
CA LEU A 173 -1.66 6.38 12.46
C LEU A 173 -1.43 7.88 12.67
N LEU A 174 -2.45 8.71 12.56
CA LEU A 174 -2.30 10.15 12.72
C LEU A 174 -2.15 10.56 14.18
N ALA A 175 -2.79 9.82 15.10
CA ALA A 175 -2.59 10.03 16.54
C ALA A 175 -1.15 9.74 16.98
N MET A 176 -0.48 8.75 16.35
CA MET A 176 0.95 8.48 16.59
C MET A 176 1.82 9.69 16.19
N VAL A 177 1.53 10.29 15.03
CA VAL A 177 2.24 11.49 14.55
C VAL A 177 2.09 12.63 15.52
N GLU A 178 0.87 12.88 16.03
CA GLU A 178 0.61 13.93 17.02
C GLU A 178 1.29 13.68 18.36
N ALA A 179 1.36 12.42 18.81
CA ALA A 179 2.08 12.06 20.02
C ALA A 179 3.59 12.35 19.91
N PHE A 180 4.20 12.06 18.74
CA PHE A 180 5.61 12.39 18.49
C PHE A 180 5.81 13.89 18.31
N ARG A 181 4.93 14.58 17.58
CA ARG A 181 4.98 16.01 17.33
C ARG A 181 4.91 16.82 18.64
N SER A 182 4.10 16.36 19.60
CA SER A 182 3.96 16.94 20.95
C SER A 182 4.98 16.43 21.97
N ALA A 183 5.97 15.64 21.54
CA ALA A 183 7.01 15.03 22.39
C ALA A 183 6.46 14.18 23.56
N LYS A 184 5.27 13.58 23.39
CA LYS A 184 4.70 12.60 24.34
C LYS A 184 5.37 11.23 24.21
N VAL A 185 6.00 10.97 23.08
CA VAL A 185 6.83 9.81 22.80
C VAL A 185 8.21 10.26 22.27
N ASP A 186 9.23 9.45 22.51
CA ASP A 186 10.62 9.74 22.20
C ASP A 186 11.04 9.24 20.81
N LEU A 187 10.52 8.08 20.44
CA LEU A 187 10.70 7.46 19.12
C LEU A 187 9.34 7.19 18.48
N LEU A 188 9.35 7.12 17.16
CA LEU A 188 8.18 6.82 16.35
C LEU A 188 8.57 5.81 15.27
N SER A 189 7.97 4.63 15.28
CA SER A 189 7.99 3.72 14.14
C SER A 189 6.81 4.04 13.24
N HIS A 190 7.06 4.59 12.06
CA HIS A 190 6.01 5.09 11.20
C HIS A 190 6.40 5.05 9.72
N ILE A 191 5.60 5.67 8.88
CA ILE A 191 5.69 5.64 7.43
C ILE A 191 5.90 7.04 6.83
N LYS A 192 6.53 7.09 5.64
CA LYS A 192 6.49 8.30 4.81
C LYS A 192 5.05 8.59 4.36
N PRO A 193 4.64 9.87 4.24
CA PRO A 193 5.47 11.07 4.33
C PRO A 193 5.66 11.65 5.75
N TYR A 194 5.06 11.08 6.78
CA TYR A 194 5.07 11.65 8.14
C TYR A 194 6.45 11.61 8.79
N THR A 195 7.23 10.55 8.59
CA THR A 195 8.61 10.53 9.07
C THR A 195 9.47 11.60 8.41
N THR A 196 9.25 11.86 7.11
CA THR A 196 9.89 12.98 6.39
C THR A 196 9.53 14.33 6.99
N GLU A 197 8.26 14.52 7.38
CA GLU A 197 7.82 15.73 8.08
C GLU A 197 8.53 15.89 9.44
N MET A 198 8.63 14.80 10.23
CA MET A 198 9.30 14.86 11.53
C MET A 198 10.78 15.21 11.40
N VAL A 199 11.45 14.68 10.39
CA VAL A 199 12.85 15.04 10.10
C VAL A 199 12.97 16.52 9.75
N ALA A 200 12.11 17.02 8.85
CA ALA A 200 12.17 18.40 8.36
C ALA A 200 11.76 19.43 9.42
N SER A 201 10.69 19.15 10.19
CA SER A 201 10.08 20.16 11.08
C SER A 201 10.52 20.05 12.54
N LYS A 202 10.96 18.87 13.00
CA LYS A 202 11.32 18.58 14.40
C LYS A 202 12.77 18.18 14.58
N GLY A 203 13.59 18.20 13.52
CA GLY A 203 14.97 17.75 13.57
C GLY A 203 15.11 16.29 14.02
N ALA A 204 14.08 15.46 13.76
CA ALA A 204 14.13 14.04 14.06
C ALA A 204 15.20 13.34 13.23
N THR A 205 15.76 12.25 13.76
CA THR A 205 16.78 11.45 13.09
C THR A 205 16.20 10.09 12.74
N VAL A 206 16.40 9.63 11.50
CA VAL A 206 16.05 8.26 11.07
C VAL A 206 17.11 7.29 11.63
N LEU A 207 16.68 6.34 12.45
CA LEU A 207 17.55 5.34 13.06
C LEU A 207 17.69 4.09 12.20
N THR A 208 16.58 3.63 11.59
CA THR A 208 16.56 2.47 10.68
C THR A 208 15.38 2.56 9.73
N THR A 209 15.37 1.70 8.71
CA THR A 209 14.31 1.59 7.70
C THR A 209 13.97 0.13 7.44
N ASN A 210 12.75 -0.18 6.98
CA ASN A 210 12.39 -1.55 6.62
C ASN A 210 13.26 -2.12 5.48
N ALA A 211 13.76 -1.28 4.59
CA ALA A 211 14.70 -1.70 3.54
C ALA A 211 16.00 -2.29 4.12
N LYS A 212 16.50 -1.76 5.26
CA LYS A 212 17.67 -2.30 5.97
C LYS A 212 17.34 -3.59 6.72
N VAL A 213 16.14 -3.66 7.30
CA VAL A 213 15.76 -4.73 8.23
C VAL A 213 15.25 -5.97 7.51
N TRP A 214 14.51 -5.81 6.41
CA TRP A 214 13.90 -6.94 5.68
C TRP A 214 14.48 -7.12 4.28
N SER A 215 14.20 -6.18 3.39
CA SER A 215 14.61 -6.19 2.00
C SER A 215 14.35 -4.82 1.37
N THR A 216 15.14 -4.45 0.37
CA THR A 216 14.90 -3.25 -0.45
C THR A 216 13.63 -3.34 -1.30
N THR A 217 13.11 -4.56 -1.51
CA THR A 217 11.91 -4.86 -2.31
C THR A 217 10.72 -5.31 -1.47
N ALA A 218 10.85 -5.32 -0.11
CA ALA A 218 9.73 -5.66 0.75
C ALA A 218 8.68 -4.54 0.72
N PRO A 219 7.44 -4.83 0.33
CA PRO A 219 6.36 -3.84 0.39
C PRO A 219 6.02 -3.56 1.86
N ASN A 220 5.43 -2.39 2.13
CA ASN A 220 4.72 -2.18 3.38
C ASN A 220 3.25 -2.59 3.23
N THR A 221 2.61 -2.18 2.12
CA THR A 221 1.19 -2.41 1.89
C THR A 221 0.93 -3.31 0.69
N VAL A 222 -0.20 -4.01 0.74
CA VAL A 222 -0.69 -4.92 -0.29
C VAL A 222 -2.15 -4.63 -0.61
N VAL A 223 -2.59 -5.03 -1.79
CA VAL A 223 -3.99 -4.97 -2.22
C VAL A 223 -4.63 -6.33 -2.02
N SER A 224 -5.73 -6.34 -1.29
CA SER A 224 -6.48 -7.56 -0.96
C SER A 224 -7.93 -7.46 -1.43
N VAL A 225 -8.50 -8.62 -1.73
CA VAL A 225 -9.90 -8.84 -2.07
C VAL A 225 -10.42 -10.07 -1.35
N LEU A 226 -11.74 -10.26 -1.29
CA LEU A 226 -12.31 -11.54 -0.87
C LEU A 226 -12.14 -12.60 -1.97
N GLU A 227 -11.98 -13.87 -1.62
CA GLU A 227 -11.95 -15.00 -2.55
C GLU A 227 -13.17 -14.99 -3.49
N LYS A 228 -14.36 -14.68 -2.92
CA LYS A 228 -15.60 -14.54 -3.70
C LYS A 228 -15.44 -13.51 -4.83
N THR A 229 -14.77 -12.38 -4.59
CA THR A 229 -14.55 -11.33 -5.60
C THR A 229 -13.70 -11.86 -6.76
N LEU A 230 -12.65 -12.63 -6.46
CA LEU A 230 -11.83 -13.29 -7.50
C LEU A 230 -12.65 -14.27 -8.35
N GLN A 231 -13.56 -15.03 -7.73
CA GLN A 231 -14.37 -16.05 -8.41
C GLN A 231 -15.50 -15.44 -9.23
N THR A 232 -16.19 -14.43 -8.71
CA THR A 232 -17.41 -13.89 -9.33
C THR A 232 -17.19 -12.63 -10.15
N ARG A 233 -16.09 -11.90 -9.92
CA ARG A 233 -15.77 -10.61 -10.59
C ARG A 233 -14.30 -10.54 -11.04
N PRO A 234 -13.73 -11.59 -11.67
CA PRO A 234 -12.29 -11.61 -12.04
C PRO A 234 -11.92 -10.46 -12.99
N ALA A 235 -12.79 -10.08 -13.91
CA ALA A 235 -12.56 -8.98 -14.84
C ALA A 235 -12.46 -7.62 -14.11
N VAL A 236 -13.22 -7.42 -13.02
CA VAL A 236 -13.14 -6.20 -12.19
C VAL A 236 -11.78 -6.15 -11.47
N VAL A 237 -11.32 -7.27 -10.93
CA VAL A 237 -10.00 -7.36 -10.30
C VAL A 237 -8.90 -7.07 -11.31
N GLU A 238 -8.95 -7.66 -12.49
CA GLU A 238 -7.98 -7.39 -13.57
C GLU A 238 -7.98 -5.92 -13.99
N SER A 239 -9.16 -5.31 -14.18
CA SER A 239 -9.30 -3.88 -14.52
C SER A 239 -8.68 -2.98 -13.44
N TYR A 240 -8.88 -3.31 -12.16
CA TYR A 240 -8.29 -2.58 -11.05
C TYR A 240 -6.76 -2.67 -11.06
N LEU A 241 -6.21 -3.87 -11.27
CA LEU A 241 -4.77 -4.10 -11.38
C LEU A 241 -4.15 -3.38 -12.59
N LYS A 242 -4.85 -3.36 -13.75
CA LYS A 242 -4.46 -2.55 -14.92
C LYS A 242 -4.38 -1.06 -14.60
N GLY A 243 -5.33 -0.54 -13.82
CA GLY A 243 -5.30 0.84 -13.34
C GLY A 243 -4.07 1.15 -12.49
N LEU A 244 -3.66 0.23 -11.61
CA LEU A 244 -2.44 0.38 -10.81
C LEU A 244 -1.17 0.36 -11.68
N VAL A 245 -1.09 -0.55 -12.65
CA VAL A 245 0.05 -0.63 -13.60
C VAL A 245 0.14 0.64 -14.45
N CYS A 246 -1.00 1.16 -14.93
CA CYS A 246 -1.06 2.46 -15.63
C CYS A 246 -0.48 3.59 -14.77
N ALA A 247 -0.85 3.66 -13.49
CA ALA A 247 -0.31 4.66 -12.55
C ALA A 247 1.21 4.49 -12.32
N ALA A 248 1.70 3.25 -12.26
CA ALA A 248 3.13 2.99 -12.13
C ALA A 248 3.93 3.53 -13.34
N VAL A 249 3.39 3.43 -14.54
CA VAL A 249 3.99 4.04 -15.74
C VAL A 249 4.10 5.56 -15.58
N ILE A 250 3.07 6.23 -15.05
CA ILE A 250 3.09 7.67 -14.77
C ILE A 250 4.14 8.00 -13.73
N ILE A 251 4.20 7.24 -12.62
CA ILE A 251 5.18 7.42 -11.55
C ILE A 251 6.61 7.32 -12.08
N ASN A 252 6.87 6.30 -12.90
CA ASN A 252 8.20 6.01 -13.40
C ASN A 252 8.65 6.98 -14.51
N LYS A 253 7.74 7.35 -15.41
CA LYS A 253 8.08 8.21 -16.58
C LYS A 253 7.94 9.70 -16.29
N THR A 254 7.01 10.10 -15.43
CA THR A 254 6.68 11.51 -15.15
C THR A 254 6.47 11.73 -13.65
N PRO A 255 7.51 11.53 -12.80
CA PRO A 255 7.37 11.60 -11.34
C PRO A 255 6.88 12.97 -10.83
N ASP A 256 7.21 14.08 -11.52
CA ASP A 256 6.72 15.41 -11.13
C ASP A 256 5.21 15.56 -11.38
N LYS A 257 4.67 14.95 -12.43
CA LYS A 257 3.21 14.89 -12.63
C LYS A 257 2.55 14.01 -11.58
N ALA A 258 3.17 12.87 -11.25
CA ALA A 258 2.67 11.96 -10.22
C ALA A 258 2.54 12.66 -8.87
N VAL A 259 3.59 13.36 -8.41
CA VAL A 259 3.55 14.06 -7.12
C VAL A 259 2.54 15.23 -7.15
N ALA A 260 2.41 15.95 -8.27
CA ALA A 260 1.40 17.00 -8.40
C ALA A 260 -0.04 16.47 -8.25
N MET A 261 -0.33 15.27 -8.76
CA MET A 261 -1.62 14.60 -8.56
C MET A 261 -1.86 14.26 -7.09
N LEU A 262 -0.84 13.74 -6.38
CA LEU A 262 -0.93 13.44 -4.96
C LEU A 262 -1.19 14.69 -4.11
N VAL A 263 -0.52 15.79 -4.42
CA VAL A 263 -0.72 17.09 -3.75
C VAL A 263 -2.15 17.61 -4.00
N LYS A 264 -2.63 17.56 -5.26
CA LYS A 264 -3.98 17.97 -5.62
C LYS A 264 -5.05 17.13 -4.94
N GLY A 265 -4.85 15.82 -4.84
CA GLY A 265 -5.82 14.87 -4.26
C GLY A 265 -5.96 14.97 -2.74
N THR A 266 -5.05 15.68 -2.04
CA THR A 266 -5.11 15.92 -0.57
C THR A 266 -5.21 14.65 0.29
N TYR A 267 -4.66 13.54 -0.19
CA TYR A 267 -4.72 12.24 0.51
C TYR A 267 -3.84 12.17 1.77
N PHE A 268 -2.86 13.06 1.88
CA PHE A 268 -1.90 13.10 2.98
C PHE A 268 -2.04 14.38 3.80
N LYS A 269 -1.90 14.27 5.11
CA LYS A 269 -2.00 15.42 6.05
C LYS A 269 -0.62 16.04 6.32
N VAL A 270 0.10 16.36 5.24
CA VAL A 270 1.41 17.03 5.27
C VAL A 270 1.44 18.15 4.22
N SER A 271 2.43 19.05 4.30
CA SER A 271 2.57 20.11 3.30
C SER A 271 2.97 19.56 1.92
N PRO A 272 2.67 20.27 0.82
CA PRO A 272 3.12 19.88 -0.52
C PRO A 272 4.62 19.66 -0.63
N GLU A 273 5.43 20.46 0.05
CA GLU A 273 6.89 20.37 0.06
C GLU A 273 7.36 19.07 0.72
N VAL A 274 6.77 18.73 1.87
CA VAL A 274 7.06 17.47 2.59
C VAL A 274 6.65 16.26 1.75
N LEU A 275 5.45 16.29 1.15
CA LEU A 275 4.98 15.21 0.29
C LEU A 275 5.90 15.02 -0.92
N THR A 276 6.33 16.12 -1.55
CA THR A 276 7.27 16.10 -2.67
C THR A 276 8.62 15.52 -2.27
N ALA A 277 9.17 15.94 -1.12
CA ALA A 277 10.43 15.42 -0.60
C ALA A 277 10.34 13.93 -0.26
N ALA A 278 9.25 13.51 0.38
CA ALA A 278 8.99 12.10 0.70
C ALA A 278 8.90 11.24 -0.58
N PHE A 279 8.15 11.69 -1.57
CA PHE A 279 7.99 10.99 -2.85
C PHE A 279 9.33 10.86 -3.60
N ARG A 280 10.13 11.93 -3.66
CA ARG A 280 11.46 11.91 -4.31
C ARG A 280 12.47 11.04 -3.59
N SER A 281 12.34 10.85 -2.27
CA SER A 281 13.20 9.98 -1.47
C SER A 281 12.78 8.50 -1.50
N ALA A 282 11.61 8.19 -2.05
CA ALA A 282 11.14 6.82 -2.24
C ALA A 282 11.89 6.14 -3.40
N PRO A 283 11.96 4.80 -3.44
CA PRO A 283 12.55 4.08 -4.57
C PRO A 283 11.90 4.48 -5.90
N LYS A 284 12.71 4.59 -6.96
CA LYS A 284 12.25 5.09 -8.27
C LYS A 284 11.44 4.08 -9.10
N SER A 285 11.42 2.81 -8.70
CA SER A 285 10.69 1.76 -9.41
C SER A 285 9.53 1.24 -8.58
N VAL A 286 8.35 1.20 -9.18
CA VAL A 286 7.18 0.56 -8.59
C VAL A 286 7.17 -0.90 -9.01
N SER A 287 7.04 -1.81 -8.06
CA SER A 287 6.79 -3.23 -8.31
C SER A 287 5.56 -3.68 -7.52
N PHE A 288 4.67 -4.39 -8.21
CA PHE A 288 3.46 -4.94 -7.62
C PHE A 288 3.56 -6.43 -7.31
N VAL A 289 4.67 -7.06 -7.72
CA VAL A 289 4.97 -8.47 -7.42
C VAL A 289 6.01 -8.52 -6.29
N PRO A 290 5.57 -8.77 -5.04
CA PRO A 290 6.48 -8.79 -3.90
C PRO A 290 7.29 -10.08 -3.83
N ASP A 291 8.43 -10.02 -3.12
CA ASP A 291 9.18 -11.21 -2.72
C ASP A 291 8.44 -11.96 -1.60
N LEU A 292 7.83 -13.09 -1.94
CA LEU A 292 7.09 -13.91 -0.99
C LEU A 292 7.98 -14.53 0.11
N GLY A 293 9.27 -14.73 -0.16
CA GLY A 293 10.21 -15.23 0.85
C GLY A 293 10.43 -14.21 1.96
N SER A 294 10.64 -12.94 1.61
CA SER A 294 10.75 -11.84 2.57
C SER A 294 9.46 -11.67 3.38
N ILE A 295 8.28 -11.73 2.73
CA ILE A 295 6.98 -11.67 3.41
C ILE A 295 6.85 -12.84 4.39
N GLN A 296 7.14 -14.09 3.95
CA GLN A 296 7.02 -15.26 4.81
C GLN A 296 7.89 -15.15 6.06
N SER A 297 9.11 -14.64 5.92
CA SER A 297 10.01 -14.47 7.06
C SER A 297 9.44 -13.54 8.15
N VAL A 298 8.66 -12.52 7.75
CA VAL A 298 7.99 -11.60 8.70
C VAL A 298 6.74 -12.26 9.30
N VAL A 299 6.00 -13.04 8.52
CA VAL A 299 4.84 -13.81 8.98
C VAL A 299 5.26 -14.87 10.01
N ASP A 300 6.40 -15.53 9.80
CA ASP A 300 6.96 -16.49 10.76
C ASP A 300 7.31 -15.81 12.09
N GLU A 301 7.71 -14.54 12.05
CA GLU A 301 7.95 -13.75 13.26
C GLU A 301 6.64 -13.41 14.00
N LEU A 302 5.57 -13.05 13.28
CA LEU A 302 4.23 -12.87 13.86
C LEU A 302 3.76 -14.14 14.60
N ALA A 303 4.02 -15.31 14.01
CA ALA A 303 3.69 -16.60 14.65
C ALA A 303 4.53 -16.84 15.92
N LYS A 304 5.83 -16.54 15.89
CA LYS A 304 6.72 -16.65 17.06
C LYS A 304 6.31 -15.70 18.19
N LEU A 305 5.82 -14.51 17.85
CA LEU A 305 5.30 -13.52 18.81
C LEU A 305 3.89 -13.87 19.32
N GLY A 306 3.26 -14.91 18.76
CA GLY A 306 1.92 -15.36 19.18
C GLY A 306 0.77 -14.55 18.60
N TYR A 307 1.02 -13.66 17.63
CA TYR A 307 -0.02 -12.86 16.98
C TYR A 307 -0.91 -13.68 16.04
N ILE A 308 -0.36 -14.70 15.40
CA ILE A 308 -1.12 -15.65 14.57
C ILE A 308 -0.88 -17.07 15.06
N LYS A 309 -1.93 -17.89 15.08
CA LYS A 309 -1.88 -19.29 15.55
C LYS A 309 -1.94 -20.31 14.42
N GLY A 310 -2.39 -19.90 13.23
CA GLY A 310 -2.57 -20.76 12.06
C GLY A 310 -1.29 -20.92 11.23
N LYS A 311 -1.32 -21.88 10.32
CA LYS A 311 -0.23 -22.13 9.34
C LYS A 311 -0.52 -21.45 8.00
N VAL A 312 -1.08 -20.23 8.01
CA VAL A 312 -1.32 -19.49 6.76
C VAL A 312 0.02 -18.99 6.21
N THR A 313 0.38 -19.46 5.02
CA THR A 313 1.63 -19.04 4.36
C THR A 313 1.37 -17.91 3.35
N ALA A 314 2.43 -17.19 2.99
CA ALA A 314 2.35 -16.20 1.91
C ALA A 314 1.89 -16.86 0.60
N LYS A 315 2.34 -18.07 0.29
CA LYS A 315 1.92 -18.82 -0.89
C LYS A 315 0.42 -19.14 -0.90
N ASP A 316 -0.16 -19.43 0.26
CA ASP A 316 -1.60 -19.74 0.38
C ASP A 316 -2.47 -18.48 0.19
N LEU A 317 -1.95 -17.33 0.57
CA LEU A 317 -2.69 -16.08 0.61
C LEU A 317 -2.59 -15.27 -0.70
N PHE A 318 -1.41 -15.30 -1.35
CA PHE A 318 -1.14 -14.47 -2.51
C PHE A 318 -1.59 -15.15 -3.81
N ARG A 319 -2.22 -14.35 -4.69
CA ARG A 319 -2.68 -14.71 -6.04
C ARG A 319 -2.14 -13.67 -7.01
N LEU A 320 -0.89 -13.85 -7.43
CA LEU A 320 -0.14 -12.83 -8.17
C LEU A 320 -0.11 -13.06 -9.70
N ASP A 321 -0.66 -14.16 -10.21
CA ASP A 321 -0.54 -14.56 -11.62
C ASP A 321 -1.01 -13.45 -12.58
N THR A 322 -2.13 -12.79 -12.28
CA THR A 322 -2.65 -11.69 -13.10
C THR A 322 -1.70 -10.50 -13.08
N MET A 323 -1.22 -10.11 -11.87
CA MET A 323 -0.30 -8.98 -11.75
C MET A 323 1.04 -9.24 -12.42
N GLN A 324 1.59 -10.45 -12.30
CA GLN A 324 2.83 -10.85 -12.98
C GLN A 324 2.73 -10.69 -14.49
N LYS A 325 1.61 -11.13 -15.09
CA LYS A 325 1.35 -10.96 -16.53
C LYS A 325 1.27 -9.49 -16.92
N LEU A 326 0.54 -8.68 -16.13
CA LEU A 326 0.37 -7.25 -16.41
C LEU A 326 1.68 -6.46 -16.29
N GLU A 327 2.49 -6.71 -15.27
CA GLU A 327 3.81 -6.07 -15.12
C GLU A 327 4.77 -6.49 -16.24
N SER A 328 4.74 -7.76 -16.66
CA SER A 328 5.58 -8.24 -17.74
C SER A 328 5.22 -7.62 -19.09
N ALA A 329 3.94 -7.33 -19.32
CA ALA A 329 3.46 -6.68 -20.54
C ALA A 329 3.70 -5.16 -20.58
N ALA A 330 3.94 -4.53 -19.42
CA ALA A 330 4.16 -3.09 -19.30
C ALA A 330 5.64 -2.67 -19.39
N LYS A 331 6.57 -3.61 -19.34
CA LYS A 331 8.02 -3.42 -19.55
C LYS A 331 8.39 -3.37 -21.01
#